data_ca0a33877dcd4d61b4e98a7d02594036
#
_entry.id   ca0a33877dcd4d61b4e98a7d02594036
#
_cell.length_a   1.000
_cell.length_b   1.000
_cell.length_c   1.000
_cell.angle_alpha   90.00
_cell.angle_beta   90.00
_cell.angle_gamma   90.00
#
_symmetry.space_group_name_H-M   'P 1'
#
loop_
_entity.id
_entity.type
_entity.pdbx_description
1 polymer ?
#
loop_
_entity_poly.entity_id
_entity_poly.type
_entity_poly.pdbx_seq_one_letter_code
_entity_poly.pdbx_strand_id
1 'polypeptide(L)'
;MGKLYRAISADGSAFAEVLDAKDIVSEIERIHKTSAVVTAGLGRLSIAASLMGYMLKGEDDSITLRVDGGGPAGLLVAVADSRGNVKSSVDNPVVEIPLNSDGKLDVGGAVGTDGTLSVVKDLGLKEPYVGVTPLVSGEIAEDIASYYATSEQIPTVCSLGV
;
A
#
# COMPACT_ATOMS: atom_id res chain seq x y z
N MET A 1 -5.93 10.88 -15.30
CA MET A 1 -6.30 10.97 -13.88
C MET A 1 -7.06 9.72 -13.48
N GLY A 2 -6.63 9.08 -12.40
CA GLY A 2 -7.27 7.87 -11.93
C GLY A 2 -8.71 8.10 -11.48
N LYS A 3 -9.51 7.03 -11.48
CA LYS A 3 -10.90 7.06 -11.04
C LYS A 3 -11.09 6.15 -9.85
N LEU A 4 -11.75 6.67 -8.83
CA LEU A 4 -12.15 5.93 -7.65
C LEU A 4 -13.65 5.64 -7.71
N TYR A 5 -14.00 4.40 -7.47
CA TYR A 5 -15.39 3.96 -7.35
C TYR A 5 -15.62 3.43 -5.95
N ARG A 6 -16.75 3.79 -5.36
CA ARG A 6 -17.16 3.32 -4.04
C ARG A 6 -18.52 2.69 -4.12
N ALA A 7 -18.70 1.63 -3.37
CA ALA A 7 -19.98 0.93 -3.28
C ALA A 7 -20.23 0.47 -1.85
N ILE A 8 -21.49 0.42 -1.47
CA ILE A 8 -21.95 -0.14 -0.20
C ILE A 8 -23.09 -1.10 -0.49
N SER A 9 -23.12 -2.22 0.22
CA SER A 9 -24.23 -3.17 0.09
C SER A 9 -25.55 -2.54 0.56
N ALA A 10 -26.67 -3.07 0.07
CA ALA A 10 -27.98 -2.54 0.41
C ALA A 10 -28.28 -2.56 1.91
N ASP A 11 -27.76 -3.57 2.62
CA ASP A 11 -27.90 -3.71 4.08
C ASP A 11 -26.81 -2.97 4.88
N GLY A 12 -25.85 -2.32 4.21
CA GLY A 12 -24.75 -1.61 4.85
C GLY A 12 -23.67 -2.49 5.47
N SER A 13 -23.72 -3.80 5.28
CA SER A 13 -22.77 -4.74 5.91
C SER A 13 -21.43 -4.84 5.19
N ALA A 14 -21.35 -4.46 3.93
CA ALA A 14 -20.15 -4.52 3.12
C ALA A 14 -19.90 -3.20 2.38
N PHE A 15 -18.63 -2.85 2.27
CA PHE A 15 -18.17 -1.64 1.61
C PHE A 15 -17.03 -2.01 0.67
N ALA A 16 -17.00 -1.42 -0.51
CA ALA A 16 -15.96 -1.69 -1.51
C ALA A 16 -15.43 -0.38 -2.11
N GLU A 17 -14.14 -0.36 -2.38
CA GLU A 17 -13.47 0.68 -3.15
C GLU A 17 -12.67 0.06 -4.28
N VAL A 18 -12.72 0.69 -5.46
CA VAL A 18 -11.94 0.30 -6.64
C VAL A 18 -11.28 1.54 -7.22
N LEU A 19 -9.97 1.46 -7.41
CA LEU A 19 -9.17 2.57 -7.93
C LEU A 19 -8.48 2.16 -9.24
N ASP A 20 -8.69 2.94 -10.30
CA ASP A 20 -7.82 2.92 -11.48
C ASP A 20 -6.58 3.76 -11.17
N ALA A 21 -5.47 3.09 -10.93
CA ALA A 21 -4.25 3.69 -10.41
C ALA A 21 -3.12 3.81 -11.45
N LYS A 22 -3.43 3.68 -12.73
CA LYS A 22 -2.41 3.74 -13.78
C LYS A 22 -1.56 5.01 -13.67
N ASP A 23 -2.19 6.15 -13.45
CA ASP A 23 -1.50 7.43 -13.33
C ASP A 23 -0.55 7.47 -12.13
N ILE A 24 -0.96 6.91 -10.99
CA ILE A 24 -0.12 6.83 -9.79
C ILE A 24 1.15 6.03 -10.07
N VAL A 25 1.00 4.85 -10.63
CA VAL A 25 2.12 3.93 -10.88
C VAL A 25 3.06 4.47 -11.95
N SER A 26 2.52 5.04 -13.03
CA SER A 26 3.32 5.64 -14.09
C SER A 26 4.16 6.82 -13.57
N GLU A 27 3.60 7.63 -12.68
CA GLU A 27 4.31 8.76 -12.09
C GLU A 27 5.41 8.31 -11.13
N ILE A 28 5.18 7.26 -10.36
CA ILE A 28 6.21 6.64 -9.51
C ILE A 28 7.40 6.18 -10.36
N GLU A 29 7.14 5.44 -11.41
CA GLU A 29 8.18 4.96 -12.33
C GLU A 29 8.94 6.12 -12.96
N ARG A 30 8.23 7.14 -13.39
CA ARG A 30 8.84 8.33 -14.01
C ARG A 30 9.75 9.09 -13.04
N ILE A 31 9.32 9.29 -11.80
CA ILE A 31 10.06 10.08 -10.80
C ILE A 31 11.25 9.29 -10.25
N HIS A 32 11.00 8.06 -9.82
CA HIS A 32 11.99 7.27 -9.08
C HIS A 32 12.85 6.38 -9.97
N LYS A 33 12.52 6.24 -11.25
CA LYS A 33 13.24 5.37 -12.19
C LYS A 33 13.31 3.92 -11.68
N THR A 34 12.20 3.43 -11.16
CA THR A 34 12.13 2.11 -10.54
C THR A 34 12.21 0.98 -11.57
N SER A 35 12.89 -0.11 -11.18
CA SER A 35 12.82 -1.38 -11.93
C SER A 35 11.41 -1.98 -11.85
N ALA A 36 11.10 -2.93 -12.74
CA ALA A 36 9.74 -3.49 -12.84
C ALA A 36 9.23 -4.04 -11.50
N VAL A 37 10.05 -4.80 -10.77
CA VAL A 37 9.64 -5.39 -9.49
C VAL A 37 9.42 -4.33 -8.41
N VAL A 38 10.24 -3.28 -8.39
CA VAL A 38 10.09 -2.18 -7.42
C VAL A 38 8.89 -1.31 -7.80
N THR A 39 8.67 -1.07 -9.09
CA THR A 39 7.46 -0.38 -9.57
C THR A 39 6.20 -1.13 -9.09
N ALA A 40 6.19 -2.44 -9.21
CA ALA A 40 5.07 -3.26 -8.73
C ALA A 40 4.88 -3.14 -7.22
N GLY A 41 5.94 -3.29 -6.44
CA GLY A 41 5.88 -3.21 -4.97
C GLY A 41 5.46 -1.83 -4.46
N LEU A 42 6.17 -0.80 -4.90
CA LEU A 42 5.88 0.57 -4.49
C LEU A 42 4.53 1.06 -5.04
N GLY A 43 4.18 0.64 -6.25
CA GLY A 43 2.89 0.93 -6.85
C GLY A 43 1.74 0.34 -6.04
N ARG A 44 1.83 -0.93 -5.67
CA ARG A 44 0.82 -1.58 -4.81
C ARG A 44 0.67 -0.87 -3.47
N LEU A 45 1.78 -0.51 -2.82
CA LEU A 45 1.74 0.22 -1.55
C LEU A 45 1.09 1.59 -1.71
N SER A 46 1.40 2.29 -2.78
CA SER A 46 0.84 3.62 -3.07
C SER A 46 -0.65 3.56 -3.37
N ILE A 47 -1.10 2.54 -4.09
CA ILE A 47 -2.53 2.29 -4.34
C ILE A 47 -3.25 2.03 -3.02
N ALA A 48 -2.70 1.17 -2.17
CA ALA A 48 -3.27 0.89 -0.85
C ALA A 48 -3.36 2.16 -0.01
N ALA A 49 -2.30 2.97 0.03
CA ALA A 49 -2.30 4.23 0.76
C ALA A 49 -3.35 5.21 0.24
N SER A 50 -3.50 5.33 -1.08
CA SER A 50 -4.52 6.19 -1.70
C SER A 50 -5.94 5.76 -1.31
N LEU A 51 -6.24 4.47 -1.39
CA LEU A 51 -7.54 3.91 -0.98
C LEU A 51 -7.80 4.14 0.50
N MET A 52 -6.83 3.85 1.36
CA MET A 52 -6.96 4.02 2.80
C MET A 52 -7.04 5.50 3.19
N GLY A 53 -6.32 6.38 2.50
CA GLY A 53 -6.41 7.83 2.68
C GLY A 53 -7.80 8.35 2.38
N TYR A 54 -8.39 7.86 1.29
CA TYR A 54 -9.72 8.28 0.88
C TYR A 54 -10.83 7.87 1.88
N MET A 55 -10.56 6.89 2.74
CA MET A 55 -11.46 6.50 3.84
C MET A 55 -11.35 7.40 5.07
N LEU A 56 -10.36 8.26 5.17
CA LEU A 56 -10.19 9.19 6.28
C LEU A 56 -11.29 10.25 6.26
N LYS A 57 -11.72 10.69 7.44
CA LYS A 57 -12.89 11.56 7.59
C LYS A 57 -12.56 13.05 7.64
N GLY A 58 -11.40 13.41 8.17
CA GLY A 58 -10.97 14.80 8.31
C GLY A 58 -10.27 15.31 7.06
N GLU A 59 -10.50 16.57 6.68
CA GLU A 59 -9.87 17.16 5.48
C GLU A 59 -8.34 17.21 5.58
N ASP A 60 -7.82 17.39 6.79
CA ASP A 60 -6.39 17.47 7.05
C ASP A 60 -5.79 16.14 7.54
N ASP A 61 -6.58 15.08 7.55
CA ASP A 61 -6.10 13.77 7.93
C ASP A 61 -5.15 13.19 6.88
N SER A 62 -4.19 12.42 7.34
CA SER A 62 -3.25 11.70 6.48
C SER A 62 -2.94 10.31 7.01
N ILE A 63 -2.46 9.46 6.11
CA ILE A 63 -2.05 8.11 6.45
C ILE A 63 -0.66 7.85 5.87
N THR A 64 0.17 7.18 6.65
CA THR A 64 1.50 6.73 6.21
C THR A 64 1.57 5.22 6.34
N LEU A 65 1.91 4.56 5.24
CA LEU A 65 2.21 3.13 5.20
C LEU A 65 3.71 2.95 5.05
N ARG A 66 4.30 2.14 5.93
CA ARG A 66 5.72 1.79 5.87
C ARG A 66 5.86 0.28 5.83
N VAL A 67 6.58 -0.21 4.84
CA VAL A 67 6.89 -1.63 4.71
C VAL A 67 8.40 -1.79 4.78
N ASP A 68 8.85 -2.51 5.78
CA ASP A 68 10.24 -2.90 5.98
C ASP A 68 10.29 -4.41 6.14
N GLY A 69 10.63 -5.10 5.09
CA GLY A 69 10.66 -6.57 5.06
C GLY A 69 12.06 -7.17 5.04
N GLY A 70 13.10 -6.35 5.11
CA GLY A 70 14.47 -6.82 5.07
C GLY A 70 14.94 -7.30 3.69
N GLY A 71 14.17 -7.06 2.65
CA GLY A 71 14.55 -7.41 1.28
C GLY A 71 15.42 -6.36 0.60
N PRO A 72 15.88 -6.63 -0.64
CA PRO A 72 16.81 -5.75 -1.35
C PRO A 72 16.24 -4.37 -1.70
N ALA A 73 14.91 -4.21 -1.79
CA ALA A 73 14.31 -2.90 -2.03
C ALA A 73 14.45 -1.93 -0.84
N GLY A 74 14.68 -2.46 0.36
CA GLY A 74 14.77 -1.67 1.58
C GLY A 74 13.40 -1.20 2.06
N LEU A 75 13.37 -0.03 2.66
CA LEU A 75 12.14 0.56 3.18
C LEU A 75 11.30 1.16 2.04
N LEU A 76 10.01 0.81 2.00
CA LEU A 76 9.02 1.43 1.14
C LEU A 76 8.09 2.28 2.01
N VAL A 77 7.81 3.51 1.59
CA VAL A 77 6.91 4.42 2.30
C VAL A 77 5.92 5.01 1.30
N ALA A 78 4.65 5.05 1.69
CA ALA A 78 3.63 5.78 0.96
C ALA A 78 2.81 6.62 1.93
N VAL A 79 2.57 7.87 1.58
CA VAL A 79 1.79 8.83 2.38
C VAL A 79 0.63 9.31 1.52
N ALA A 80 -0.57 9.23 2.05
CA ALA A 80 -1.76 9.74 1.37
C ALA A 80 -2.54 10.72 2.24
N ASP A 81 -3.16 11.69 1.60
CA ASP A 81 -4.11 12.58 2.25
C ASP A 81 -5.54 12.02 2.17
N SER A 82 -6.48 12.74 2.76
CA SER A 82 -7.90 12.34 2.77
C SER A 82 -8.59 12.45 1.40
N ARG A 83 -7.93 13.00 0.40
CA ARG A 83 -8.40 13.06 -0.99
C ARG A 83 -7.82 11.95 -1.85
N GLY A 84 -6.99 11.07 -1.25
CA GLY A 84 -6.34 9.98 -1.96
C GLY A 84 -5.10 10.39 -2.76
N ASN A 85 -4.64 11.63 -2.63
CA ASN A 85 -3.36 12.02 -3.21
C ASN A 85 -2.22 11.32 -2.47
N VAL A 86 -1.30 10.71 -3.20
CA VAL A 86 -0.26 9.88 -2.60
C VAL A 86 1.14 10.32 -3.06
N LYS A 87 2.07 10.24 -2.13
CA LYS A 87 3.51 10.37 -2.38
C LYS A 87 4.20 9.15 -1.81
N SER A 88 5.23 8.68 -2.47
CA SER A 88 5.93 7.48 -2.04
C SER A 88 7.42 7.57 -2.26
N SER A 89 8.15 6.73 -1.55
CA SER A 89 9.59 6.60 -1.68
C SER A 89 10.04 5.16 -1.42
N VAL A 90 11.21 4.83 -1.91
CA VAL A 90 11.84 3.53 -1.72
C VAL A 90 13.34 3.72 -1.57
N ASP A 91 13.98 2.94 -0.69
CA ASP A 91 15.43 3.04 -0.48
C ASP A 91 16.21 2.69 -1.75
N ASN A 92 15.88 1.56 -2.36
CA ASN A 92 16.58 1.05 -3.55
C ASN A 92 15.60 0.93 -4.72
N PRO A 93 15.56 1.92 -5.61
CA PRO A 93 14.59 1.93 -6.71
C PRO A 93 14.87 0.88 -7.79
N VAL A 94 16.08 0.37 -7.88
CA VAL A 94 16.46 -0.64 -8.87
C VAL A 94 16.86 -1.91 -8.14
N VAL A 95 16.04 -2.95 -8.31
CA VAL A 95 16.30 -4.30 -7.81
C VAL A 95 16.16 -5.26 -8.98
N GLU A 96 17.17 -6.07 -9.21
CA GLU A 96 17.17 -7.08 -10.26
C GLU A 96 17.28 -8.47 -9.62
N ILE A 97 16.14 -9.15 -9.59
CA ILE A 97 16.03 -10.52 -9.07
C ILE A 97 15.26 -11.38 -10.08
N PRO A 98 15.44 -12.69 -10.05
CA PRO A 98 14.70 -13.58 -10.95
C PRO A 98 13.18 -13.47 -10.73
N LEU A 99 12.43 -13.84 -11.76
CA LEU A 99 10.99 -14.06 -11.62
C LEU A 99 10.72 -15.17 -10.60
N ASN A 100 9.54 -15.16 -10.00
CA ASN A 100 9.13 -16.22 -9.09
C ASN A 100 8.84 -17.53 -9.86
N SER A 101 8.50 -18.60 -9.13
CA SER A 101 8.20 -19.92 -9.71
C SER A 101 7.06 -19.93 -10.72
N ASP A 102 6.17 -18.93 -10.66
CA ASP A 102 5.05 -18.78 -11.59
C ASP A 102 5.39 -17.90 -12.81
N GLY A 103 6.65 -17.50 -12.96
CA GLY A 103 7.10 -16.64 -14.05
C GLY A 103 6.65 -15.19 -13.91
N LYS A 104 6.30 -14.74 -12.70
CA LYS A 104 5.85 -13.37 -12.41
C LYS A 104 6.92 -12.61 -11.63
N LEU A 105 6.78 -11.29 -11.57
CA LEU A 105 7.63 -10.44 -10.73
C LEU A 105 7.56 -10.90 -9.28
N ASP A 106 8.71 -11.13 -8.68
CA ASP A 106 8.82 -11.59 -7.28
C ASP A 106 8.84 -10.39 -6.33
N VAL A 107 7.68 -9.76 -6.15
CA VAL A 107 7.55 -8.59 -5.28
C VAL A 107 7.90 -8.96 -3.84
N GLY A 108 7.41 -10.09 -3.34
CA GLY A 108 7.76 -10.58 -2.01
C GLY A 108 9.26 -10.79 -1.82
N GLY A 109 9.96 -11.25 -2.86
CA GLY A 109 11.42 -11.37 -2.84
C GLY A 109 12.14 -10.03 -2.80
N ALA A 110 11.63 -9.02 -3.49
CA ALA A 110 12.21 -7.68 -3.49
C ALA A 110 11.95 -6.93 -2.17
N VAL A 111 10.75 -7.04 -1.63
CA VAL A 111 10.33 -6.38 -0.38
C VAL A 111 10.87 -7.10 0.84
N GLY A 112 10.81 -8.43 0.84
CA GLY A 112 11.12 -9.28 1.97
C GLY A 112 9.91 -9.53 2.86
N THR A 113 10.03 -10.53 3.73
CA THR A 113 8.97 -10.95 4.63
C THR A 113 9.37 -10.93 6.11
N ASP A 114 10.64 -10.63 6.39
CA ASP A 114 11.16 -10.57 7.75
C ASP A 114 11.09 -9.12 8.25
N GLY A 115 9.89 -8.73 8.62
CA GLY A 115 9.65 -7.37 9.09
C GLY A 115 8.19 -7.03 9.21
N THR A 116 7.85 -5.76 9.06
CA THR A 116 6.54 -5.23 9.43
C THR A 116 5.96 -4.29 8.41
N LEU A 117 4.62 -4.22 8.44
CA LEU A 117 3.83 -3.11 7.91
C LEU A 117 3.44 -2.21 9.08
N SER A 118 3.77 -0.93 8.98
CA SER A 118 3.34 0.09 9.94
C SER A 118 2.33 1.01 9.28
N VAL A 119 1.23 1.28 9.98
CA VAL A 119 0.18 2.20 9.55
C VAL A 119 0.10 3.33 10.56
N VAL A 120 0.36 4.55 10.13
CA VAL A 120 0.29 5.75 10.97
C VAL A 120 -0.79 6.66 10.41
N LYS A 121 -1.79 6.96 11.23
CA LYS A 121 -2.86 7.90 10.86
C LYS A 121 -2.72 9.17 11.69
N ASP A 122 -2.52 10.31 11.03
CA ASP A 122 -2.58 11.62 11.64
C ASP A 122 -4.01 12.15 11.50
N LEU A 123 -4.72 12.15 12.62
CA LEU A 123 -6.14 12.52 12.69
C LEU A 123 -6.35 13.87 13.39
N GLY A 124 -5.29 14.68 13.52
CA GLY A 124 -5.36 15.96 14.22
C GLY A 124 -5.44 15.84 15.74
N LEU A 125 -5.24 14.65 16.28
CA LEU A 125 -5.21 14.41 17.72
C LEU A 125 -3.80 14.66 18.27
N LYS A 126 -3.67 14.70 19.59
CA LYS A 126 -2.38 14.92 20.28
C LYS A 126 -1.32 13.91 19.85
N GLU A 127 -1.73 12.66 19.66
CA GLU A 127 -0.84 11.59 19.21
C GLU A 127 -1.48 10.89 18.00
N PRO A 128 -0.67 10.47 16.99
CA PRO A 128 -1.18 9.73 15.87
C PRO A 128 -1.60 8.31 16.28
N TYR A 129 -2.54 7.73 15.54
CA TYR A 129 -2.79 6.29 15.60
C TYR A 129 -1.63 5.55 14.95
N VAL A 130 -1.14 4.51 15.60
CA VAL A 130 -0.08 3.64 15.06
C VAL A 130 -0.50 2.18 15.19
N GLY A 131 -0.55 1.49 14.05
CA GLY A 131 -0.72 0.05 14.01
C GLY A 131 0.48 -0.60 13.35
N VAL A 132 0.98 -1.69 13.92
CA VAL A 132 2.12 -2.43 13.38
C VAL A 132 1.76 -3.91 13.33
N THR A 133 1.93 -4.52 12.15
CA THR A 133 1.66 -5.95 11.95
C THR A 133 2.83 -6.61 11.23
N PRO A 134 3.12 -7.89 11.52
CA PRO A 134 4.14 -8.61 10.77
C PRO A 134 3.71 -8.79 9.32
N LEU A 135 4.69 -8.78 8.41
CA LEU A 135 4.44 -9.10 7.00
C LEU A 135 4.06 -10.58 6.85
N VAL A 136 3.14 -10.84 5.93
CA VAL A 136 2.69 -12.18 5.58
C VAL A 136 3.41 -12.68 4.34
N SER A 137 3.38 -11.90 3.25
CA SER A 137 3.95 -12.31 1.97
C SER A 137 4.94 -11.32 1.36
N GLY A 138 4.92 -10.06 1.79
CA GLY A 138 5.65 -8.99 1.11
C GLY A 138 5.08 -8.61 -0.25
N GLU A 139 3.99 -9.25 -0.68
CA GLU A 139 3.29 -8.92 -1.93
C GLU A 139 2.35 -7.72 -1.78
N ILE A 140 2.26 -7.15 -0.61
CA ILE A 140 1.52 -5.96 -0.19
C ILE A 140 0.03 -6.23 0.05
N ALA A 141 -0.71 -6.80 -0.92
CA ALA A 141 -2.16 -6.98 -0.77
C ALA A 141 -2.54 -7.86 0.43
N GLU A 142 -1.87 -8.98 0.60
CA GLU A 142 -2.10 -9.88 1.74
C GLU A 142 -1.68 -9.22 3.06
N ASP A 143 -0.62 -8.43 3.04
CA ASP A 143 -0.13 -7.70 4.21
C ASP A 143 -1.14 -6.65 4.67
N ILE A 144 -1.77 -5.94 3.74
CA ILE A 144 -2.85 -4.98 4.02
C ILE A 144 -4.08 -5.71 4.58
N ALA A 145 -4.48 -6.82 3.96
CA ALA A 145 -5.63 -7.62 4.44
C ALA A 145 -5.37 -8.14 5.86
N SER A 146 -4.17 -8.61 6.14
CA SER A 146 -3.76 -9.06 7.48
C SER A 146 -3.79 -7.93 8.50
N TYR A 147 -3.33 -6.75 8.13
CA TYR A 147 -3.42 -5.56 8.98
C TYR A 147 -4.87 -5.26 9.38
N TYR A 148 -5.79 -5.24 8.42
CA TYR A 148 -7.20 -5.00 8.71
C TYR A 148 -7.80 -6.08 9.61
N ALA A 149 -7.47 -7.34 9.37
CA ALA A 149 -8.00 -8.43 10.19
C ALA A 149 -7.51 -8.39 11.63
N THR A 150 -6.23 -8.06 11.86
CA THR A 150 -5.60 -8.15 13.18
C THR A 150 -5.59 -6.85 13.95
N SER A 151 -5.38 -5.71 13.29
CA SER A 151 -5.29 -4.41 13.95
C SER A 151 -6.62 -3.66 13.96
N GLU A 152 -7.29 -3.57 12.82
CA GLU A 152 -8.59 -2.90 12.71
C GLU A 152 -9.76 -3.84 13.05
N GLN A 153 -9.52 -5.13 13.07
CA GLN A 153 -10.51 -6.18 13.32
C GLN A 153 -11.68 -6.15 12.31
N ILE A 154 -11.37 -5.84 11.07
CA ILE A 154 -12.32 -5.79 9.96
C ILE A 154 -11.95 -6.84 8.92
N PRO A 155 -12.79 -7.86 8.69
CA PRO A 155 -12.56 -8.81 7.60
C PRO A 155 -12.48 -8.06 6.26
N THR A 156 -11.38 -8.28 5.53
CA THR A 156 -11.07 -7.48 4.34
C THR A 156 -10.52 -8.36 3.24
N VAL A 157 -10.96 -8.09 2.01
CA VAL A 157 -10.37 -8.62 0.79
C VAL A 157 -9.65 -7.47 0.11
N CYS A 158 -8.37 -7.67 -0.20
CA CYS A 158 -7.54 -6.67 -0.88
C CYS A 158 -6.89 -7.30 -2.11
N SER A 159 -7.03 -6.65 -3.25
CA SER A 159 -6.40 -7.05 -4.50
C SER A 159 -5.70 -5.85 -5.11
N LEU A 160 -4.42 -5.98 -5.35
CA LEU A 160 -3.58 -4.91 -5.90
C LEU A 160 -2.84 -5.44 -7.13
N GLY A 161 -3.09 -4.82 -8.27
CA GLY A 161 -2.42 -5.16 -9.52
C GLY A 161 -1.68 -3.94 -10.08
N VAL A 162 -0.56 -4.19 -10.69
CA VAL A 162 0.24 -3.16 -11.36
C VAL A 162 0.62 -3.62 -12.77
#